data_073b7e33b057309c3e0844e51f1be1d6
#
_entry.id   073b7e33b057309c3e0844e51f1be1d6
#
_cell.length_a   1.000
_cell.length_b   1.000
_cell.length_c   1.000
_cell.angle_alpha   90.00
_cell.angle_beta   90.00
_cell.angle_gamma   90.00
#
_symmetry.space_group_name_H-M   'P 1'
#
loop_
_entity.id
_entity.type
_entity.pdbx_description
1 polymer ?
#
loop_
_entity_poly.entity_id
_entity_poly.type
_entity_poly.pdbx_seq_one_letter_code
_entity_poly.pdbx_strand_id
1 'polypeptide(L)'
;MSRAERLFDLIQLLRRHRYPVNGATLAHELGISLRTLYRDIASLQAQGAQIEGEPGIGYILRPGFMLPPLMFLDEEIEALVLGSRWVAKKADRQLKIAASNALAKIAAVLPLHLRNQLEASGLLIGPGQVIAAGDDELALIRQAIRKEHKLDMTYTDLNHNSSRRLIWPLALGFFDQVRILIAWCELRQDFRHFRTDRITQLTLIETRYPHHRQELLKKWRAIHSIPEQL
;
A
#
# COMPACT_ATOMS: atom_id res chain seq x y z
N MET A 1 -2.51 -35.24 1.81
CA MET A 1 -2.51 -33.82 2.20
C MET A 1 -2.63 -33.72 3.71
N SER A 2 -1.65 -33.15 4.38
CA SER A 2 -1.71 -32.92 5.82
C SER A 2 -2.80 -31.89 6.18
N ARG A 3 -3.22 -31.82 7.45
CA ARG A 3 -4.20 -30.79 7.87
C ARG A 3 -3.66 -29.37 7.66
N ALA A 4 -2.37 -29.17 7.93
CA ALA A 4 -1.75 -27.86 7.78
C ALA A 4 -1.71 -27.40 6.31
N GLU A 5 -1.29 -28.26 5.39
CA GLU A 5 -1.32 -28.02 3.95
C GLU A 5 -2.72 -27.65 3.48
N ARG A 6 -3.72 -28.41 3.90
CA ARG A 6 -5.11 -28.18 3.52
C ARG A 6 -5.65 -26.83 4.00
N LEU A 7 -5.35 -26.44 5.25
CA LEU A 7 -5.74 -25.13 5.78
C LEU A 7 -5.10 -23.99 4.99
N PHE A 8 -3.84 -24.17 4.61
CA PHE A 8 -3.13 -23.22 3.76
C PHE A 8 -3.77 -23.11 2.37
N ASP A 9 -4.03 -24.24 1.71
CA ASP A 9 -4.67 -24.27 0.40
C ASP A 9 -6.07 -23.64 0.42
N LEU A 10 -6.84 -23.87 1.50
CA LEU A 10 -8.16 -23.24 1.66
C LEU A 10 -8.04 -21.69 1.74
N ILE A 11 -7.07 -21.18 2.48
CA ILE A 11 -6.83 -19.72 2.52
C ILE A 11 -6.44 -19.18 1.14
N GLN A 12 -5.54 -19.87 0.44
CA GLN A 12 -5.11 -19.45 -0.91
C GLN A 12 -6.27 -19.49 -1.90
N LEU A 13 -7.11 -20.51 -1.81
CA LEU A 13 -8.29 -20.64 -2.65
C LEU A 13 -9.27 -19.48 -2.39
N LEU A 14 -9.62 -19.20 -1.15
CA LEU A 14 -10.51 -18.10 -0.80
C LEU A 14 -9.96 -16.73 -1.24
N ARG A 15 -8.64 -16.53 -1.25
CA ARG A 15 -8.00 -15.29 -1.69
C ARG A 15 -8.16 -14.98 -3.17
N ARG A 16 -8.28 -16.01 -4.01
CA ARG A 16 -8.47 -15.84 -5.46
C ARG A 16 -9.85 -15.27 -5.79
N HIS A 17 -10.78 -15.37 -4.85
CA HIS A 17 -12.18 -14.99 -5.06
C HIS A 17 -12.51 -13.64 -4.41
N ARG A 18 -13.11 -12.75 -5.18
CA ARG A 18 -13.58 -11.43 -4.72
C ARG A 18 -15.04 -11.47 -4.23
N TYR A 19 -15.74 -12.57 -4.48
CA TYR A 19 -17.14 -12.79 -4.12
C TYR A 19 -17.26 -14.10 -3.35
N PRO A 20 -18.34 -14.27 -2.55
CA PRO A 20 -18.57 -15.50 -1.81
C PRO A 20 -18.59 -16.73 -2.73
N VAL A 21 -17.87 -17.78 -2.36
CA VAL A 21 -17.78 -19.05 -3.08
C VAL A 21 -18.53 -20.13 -2.33
N ASN A 22 -19.35 -20.90 -3.05
CA ASN A 22 -20.13 -21.97 -2.48
C ASN A 22 -19.21 -23.05 -1.83
N GLY A 23 -19.61 -23.54 -0.66
CA GLY A 23 -18.85 -24.57 0.05
C GLY A 23 -18.65 -25.85 -0.77
N ALA A 24 -19.59 -26.24 -1.61
CA ALA A 24 -19.43 -27.41 -2.49
C ALA A 24 -18.29 -27.22 -3.50
N THR A 25 -18.16 -26.02 -4.06
CA THR A 25 -17.05 -25.66 -4.98
C THR A 25 -15.71 -25.73 -4.26
N LEU A 26 -15.61 -25.11 -3.08
CA LEU A 26 -14.39 -25.13 -2.27
C LEU A 26 -13.99 -26.56 -1.88
N ALA A 27 -14.95 -27.38 -1.44
CA ALA A 27 -14.71 -28.76 -1.07
C ALA A 27 -14.25 -29.61 -2.25
N HIS A 28 -14.84 -29.41 -3.43
CA HIS A 28 -14.46 -30.08 -4.66
C HIS A 28 -13.04 -29.72 -5.10
N GLU A 29 -12.68 -28.43 -5.11
CA GLU A 29 -11.35 -27.98 -5.51
C GLU A 29 -10.25 -28.49 -4.55
N LEU A 30 -10.56 -28.61 -3.27
CA LEU A 30 -9.63 -29.15 -2.26
C LEU A 30 -9.64 -30.67 -2.17
N GLY A 31 -10.55 -31.36 -2.87
CA GLY A 31 -10.68 -32.81 -2.82
C GLY A 31 -11.12 -33.34 -1.46
N ILE A 32 -11.97 -32.60 -0.72
CA ILE A 32 -12.43 -32.92 0.64
C ILE A 32 -13.95 -32.96 0.75
N SER A 33 -14.46 -33.54 1.84
CA SER A 33 -15.89 -33.49 2.14
C SER A 33 -16.31 -32.11 2.65
N LEU A 34 -17.58 -31.73 2.45
CA LEU A 34 -18.18 -30.51 3.03
C LEU A 34 -18.00 -30.42 4.55
N ARG A 35 -18.16 -31.57 5.27
CA ARG A 35 -17.93 -31.62 6.72
C ARG A 35 -16.51 -31.26 7.09
N THR A 36 -15.53 -31.69 6.31
CA THR A 36 -14.12 -31.36 6.51
C THR A 36 -13.89 -29.88 6.26
N LEU A 37 -14.45 -29.34 5.16
CA LEU A 37 -14.36 -27.93 4.82
C LEU A 37 -14.89 -27.03 5.94
N TYR A 38 -16.08 -27.28 6.46
CA TYR A 38 -16.68 -26.46 7.51
C TYR A 38 -15.87 -26.50 8.81
N ARG A 39 -15.31 -27.66 9.18
CA ARG A 39 -14.41 -27.77 10.31
C ARG A 39 -13.11 -26.99 10.11
N ASP A 40 -12.59 -27.00 8.90
CA ASP A 40 -11.36 -26.26 8.55
C ASP A 40 -11.63 -24.74 8.52
N ILE A 41 -12.76 -24.29 8.00
CA ILE A 41 -13.21 -22.89 8.07
C ILE A 41 -13.32 -22.44 9.54
N ALA A 42 -14.02 -23.20 10.38
CA ALA A 42 -14.15 -22.89 11.80
C ALA A 42 -12.79 -22.83 12.52
N SER A 43 -11.86 -23.72 12.15
CA SER A 43 -10.50 -23.70 12.69
C SER A 43 -9.74 -22.43 12.30
N LEU A 44 -9.86 -21.96 11.06
CA LEU A 44 -9.25 -20.72 10.56
C LEU A 44 -9.87 -19.50 11.23
N GLN A 45 -11.20 -19.46 11.38
CA GLN A 45 -11.90 -18.38 12.09
C GLN A 45 -11.46 -18.31 13.55
N ALA A 46 -11.33 -19.46 14.24
CA ALA A 46 -10.81 -19.52 15.61
C ALA A 46 -9.35 -19.02 15.73
N GLN A 47 -8.57 -19.08 14.65
CA GLN A 47 -7.21 -18.53 14.55
C GLN A 47 -7.19 -17.05 14.10
N GLY A 48 -8.37 -16.44 13.92
CA GLY A 48 -8.51 -15.03 13.60
C GLY A 48 -8.66 -14.71 12.09
N ALA A 49 -8.82 -15.73 11.23
CA ALA A 49 -9.13 -15.49 9.83
C ALA A 49 -10.55 -14.89 9.70
N GLN A 50 -10.68 -13.75 9.04
CA GLN A 50 -11.98 -13.11 8.80
C GLN A 50 -12.68 -13.77 7.60
N ILE A 51 -13.15 -14.99 7.80
CA ILE A 51 -13.97 -15.70 6.81
C ILE A 51 -15.43 -15.45 7.16
N GLU A 52 -16.14 -14.77 6.27
CA GLU A 52 -17.58 -14.54 6.37
C GLU A 52 -18.31 -15.48 5.44
N GLY A 53 -19.51 -15.90 5.86
CA GLY A 53 -20.39 -16.74 5.06
C GLY A 53 -21.04 -17.86 5.84
N GLU A 54 -22.00 -18.50 5.18
CA GLU A 54 -22.81 -19.57 5.75
C GLU A 54 -23.00 -20.71 4.72
N PRO A 55 -23.31 -21.94 5.20
CA PRO A 55 -23.70 -23.01 4.30
C PRO A 55 -24.86 -22.61 3.38
N GLY A 56 -24.71 -22.81 2.07
CA GLY A 56 -25.70 -22.46 1.06
C GLY A 56 -25.52 -21.06 0.45
N ILE A 57 -24.97 -20.09 1.16
CA ILE A 57 -24.69 -18.75 0.65
C ILE A 57 -23.28 -18.69 0.03
N GLY A 58 -22.31 -19.29 0.68
CA GLY A 58 -20.90 -19.29 0.29
C GLY A 58 -20.03 -18.58 1.29
N TYR A 59 -18.71 -18.68 1.09
CA TYR A 59 -17.68 -18.16 1.98
C TYR A 59 -16.78 -17.19 1.25
N ILE A 60 -16.39 -16.11 1.92
CA ILE A 60 -15.44 -15.12 1.44
C ILE A 60 -14.43 -14.79 2.54
N LEU A 61 -13.17 -14.68 2.17
CA LEU A 61 -12.13 -14.16 3.06
C LEU A 61 -12.10 -12.64 2.93
N ARG A 62 -12.44 -11.97 4.01
CA ARG A 62 -12.34 -10.50 4.06
C ARG A 62 -10.87 -10.07 4.18
N PRO A 63 -10.52 -8.93 3.57
CA PRO A 63 -9.20 -8.34 3.79
C PRO A 63 -9.00 -8.09 5.27
N GLY A 64 -8.13 -8.86 5.88
CA GLY A 64 -7.77 -8.74 7.29
C GLY A 64 -6.26 -8.80 7.42
N PHE A 65 -5.73 -8.32 8.56
CA PHE A 65 -4.30 -8.16 8.81
C PHE A 65 -3.52 -9.46 9.09
N MET A 66 -4.12 -10.62 8.87
CA MET A 66 -3.39 -11.88 8.99
C MET A 66 -2.67 -12.20 7.69
N LEU A 67 -1.35 -12.14 7.75
CA LEU A 67 -0.50 -12.78 6.76
C LEU A 67 -0.46 -14.28 7.08
N PRO A 68 -0.75 -15.17 6.12
CA PRO A 68 -0.47 -16.60 6.27
C PRO A 68 1.03 -16.82 6.42
N PRO A 69 1.49 -18.03 6.74
CA PRO A 69 2.92 -18.32 6.65
C PRO A 69 3.43 -17.89 5.27
N LEU A 70 4.19 -16.82 5.25
CA LEU A 70 4.88 -16.36 4.05
C LEU A 70 6.18 -17.16 3.97
N MET A 71 6.40 -17.84 2.87
CA MET A 71 7.70 -18.39 2.54
C MET A 71 8.44 -17.34 1.71
N PHE A 72 9.51 -16.80 2.27
CA PHE A 72 10.37 -15.83 1.61
C PHE A 72 11.66 -16.52 1.14
N LEU A 73 12.09 -16.17 -0.04
CA LEU A 73 13.46 -16.41 -0.51
C LEU A 73 14.40 -15.34 0.08
N ASP A 74 15.70 -15.65 0.09
CA ASP A 74 16.72 -14.75 0.63
C ASP A 74 16.69 -13.39 -0.10
N GLU A 75 16.56 -13.39 -1.42
CA GLU A 75 16.48 -12.19 -2.25
C GLU A 75 15.22 -11.36 -1.97
N GLU A 76 14.10 -12.01 -1.64
CA GLU A 76 12.87 -11.29 -1.28
C GLU A 76 13.01 -10.57 0.07
N ILE A 77 13.70 -11.19 1.04
CA ILE A 77 14.06 -10.55 2.31
C ILE A 77 14.98 -9.35 2.07
N GLU A 78 16.01 -9.51 1.25
CA GLU A 78 16.94 -8.44 0.89
C GLU A 78 16.22 -7.26 0.23
N ALA A 79 15.31 -7.53 -0.72
CA ALA A 79 14.50 -6.52 -1.38
C ALA A 79 13.60 -5.76 -0.40
N LEU A 80 12.95 -6.47 0.55
CA LEU A 80 12.13 -5.87 1.60
C LEU A 80 12.94 -4.98 2.53
N VAL A 81 14.13 -5.43 2.95
CA VAL A 81 15.03 -4.65 3.81
C VAL A 81 15.51 -3.40 3.09
N LEU A 82 15.98 -3.52 1.85
CA LEU A 82 16.46 -2.40 1.06
C LEU A 82 15.33 -1.37 0.81
N GLY A 83 14.15 -1.84 0.40
CA GLY A 83 12.98 -0.99 0.20
C GLY A 83 12.54 -0.27 1.48
N SER A 84 12.53 -0.96 2.62
CA SER A 84 12.18 -0.36 3.91
C SER A 84 13.21 0.67 4.38
N ARG A 85 14.50 0.41 4.18
CA ARG A 85 15.59 1.37 4.45
C ARG A 85 15.47 2.61 3.55
N TRP A 86 15.12 2.41 2.29
CA TRP A 86 14.87 3.50 1.36
C TRP A 86 13.68 4.37 1.80
N VAL A 87 12.56 3.75 2.16
CA VAL A 87 11.37 4.44 2.70
C VAL A 87 11.73 5.22 3.96
N ALA A 88 12.47 4.59 4.89
CA ALA A 88 12.89 5.25 6.13
C ALA A 88 13.75 6.50 5.89
N LYS A 89 14.47 6.56 4.76
CA LYS A 89 15.34 7.68 4.42
C LYS A 89 14.66 8.76 3.57
N LYS A 90 13.74 8.37 2.68
CA LYS A 90 13.15 9.26 1.66
C LYS A 90 11.73 9.71 1.97
N ALA A 91 10.98 8.96 2.78
CA ALA A 91 9.60 9.25 3.10
C ALA A 91 9.45 10.03 4.42
N ASP A 92 8.21 10.36 4.77
CA ASP A 92 7.89 11.02 6.03
C ASP A 92 8.00 10.08 7.24
N ARG A 93 7.98 10.66 8.44
CA ARG A 93 8.10 9.95 9.72
C ARG A 93 7.07 8.82 9.88
N GLN A 94 5.82 9.01 9.42
CA GLN A 94 4.78 7.99 9.55
C GLN A 94 5.10 6.77 8.69
N LEU A 95 5.54 6.98 7.44
CA LEU A 95 5.96 5.87 6.57
C LEU A 95 7.24 5.19 7.07
N LYS A 96 8.18 5.94 7.64
CA LYS A 96 9.36 5.37 8.28
C LYS A 96 8.97 4.40 9.40
N ILE A 97 8.10 4.82 10.31
CA ILE A 97 7.60 3.98 11.41
C ILE A 97 6.85 2.77 10.85
N ALA A 98 5.99 2.97 9.84
CA ALA A 98 5.23 1.89 9.21
C ALA A 98 6.14 0.84 8.56
N ALA A 99 7.21 1.26 7.88
CA ALA A 99 8.20 0.36 7.28
C ALA A 99 8.93 -0.48 8.34
N SER A 100 9.39 0.16 9.42
CA SER A 100 10.01 -0.54 10.55
C SER A 100 9.07 -1.54 11.22
N ASN A 101 7.81 -1.16 11.43
CA ASN A 101 6.81 -2.05 12.01
C ASN A 101 6.47 -3.22 11.08
N ALA A 102 6.46 -3.01 9.77
CA ALA A 102 6.24 -4.08 8.79
C ALA A 102 7.38 -5.10 8.84
N LEU A 103 8.64 -4.64 8.83
CA LEU A 103 9.81 -5.52 8.98
C LEU A 103 9.79 -6.29 10.30
N ALA A 104 9.45 -5.64 11.42
CA ALA A 104 9.37 -6.29 12.72
C ALA A 104 8.30 -7.41 12.75
N LYS A 105 7.14 -7.19 12.10
CA LYS A 105 6.10 -8.22 11.97
C LYS A 105 6.56 -9.39 11.10
N ILE A 106 7.26 -9.11 10.00
CA ILE A 106 7.86 -10.15 9.15
C ILE A 106 8.91 -10.94 9.95
N ALA A 107 9.82 -10.26 10.62
CA ALA A 107 10.86 -10.88 11.44
C ALA A 107 10.29 -11.81 12.52
N ALA A 108 9.14 -11.46 13.10
CA ALA A 108 8.50 -12.26 14.16
C ALA A 108 8.03 -13.63 13.68
N VAL A 109 7.76 -13.82 12.39
CA VAL A 109 7.27 -15.07 11.79
C VAL A 109 8.34 -15.81 10.99
N LEU A 110 9.50 -15.21 10.77
CA LEU A 110 10.60 -15.82 10.03
C LEU A 110 11.35 -16.87 10.85
N PRO A 111 11.84 -17.95 10.23
CA PRO A 111 12.86 -18.83 10.80
C PRO A 111 14.11 -18.06 11.24
N LEU A 112 14.82 -18.57 12.24
CA LEU A 112 15.97 -17.87 12.85
C LEU A 112 17.04 -17.46 11.83
N HIS A 113 17.36 -18.32 10.85
CA HIS A 113 18.37 -18.01 9.83
C HIS A 113 17.97 -16.81 8.95
N LEU A 114 16.71 -16.74 8.50
CA LEU A 114 16.21 -15.61 7.70
C LEU A 114 16.07 -14.32 8.53
N ARG A 115 15.76 -14.45 9.82
CA ARG A 115 15.76 -13.31 10.75
C ARG A 115 17.16 -12.72 10.90
N ASN A 116 18.17 -13.59 11.07
CA ASN A 116 19.56 -13.14 11.15
C ASN A 116 20.01 -12.46 9.85
N GLN A 117 19.61 -12.95 8.68
CA GLN A 117 19.88 -12.28 7.40
C GLN A 117 19.20 -10.91 7.30
N LEU A 118 17.94 -10.80 7.75
CA LEU A 118 17.23 -9.52 7.78
C LEU A 118 17.96 -8.48 8.63
N GLU A 119 18.48 -8.88 9.81
CA GLU A 119 19.20 -8.00 10.73
C GLU A 119 20.61 -7.68 10.22
N ALA A 120 21.31 -8.67 9.66
CA ALA A 120 22.71 -8.58 9.20
C ALA A 120 22.85 -8.08 7.75
N SER A 121 21.76 -7.76 7.05
CA SER A 121 21.79 -7.33 5.65
C SER A 121 22.79 -6.20 5.41
N GLY A 122 23.77 -6.46 4.55
CA GLY A 122 24.79 -5.50 4.12
C GLY A 122 24.30 -4.45 3.12
N LEU A 123 23.02 -4.48 2.71
CA LEU A 123 22.47 -3.54 1.75
C LEU A 123 22.19 -2.19 2.42
N LEU A 124 22.99 -1.19 2.11
CA LEU A 124 22.93 0.14 2.70
C LEU A 124 22.41 1.17 1.68
N ILE A 125 21.63 2.12 2.18
CA ILE A 125 21.27 3.30 1.38
C ILE A 125 22.35 4.36 1.57
N GLY A 126 23.03 4.71 0.50
CA GLY A 126 24.10 5.73 0.50
C GLY A 126 23.62 7.09 1.03
N PRO A 127 24.52 7.97 1.45
CA PRO A 127 24.16 9.33 1.87
C PRO A 127 23.51 10.06 0.68
N GLY A 128 22.30 10.59 0.89
CA GLY A 128 21.58 11.44 -0.07
C GLY A 128 21.34 12.80 0.54
N GLN A 129 21.05 13.80 -0.29
CA GLN A 129 20.63 15.11 0.20
C GLN A 129 19.35 14.97 1.03
N VAL A 130 19.32 15.67 2.17
CA VAL A 130 18.09 15.80 2.96
C VAL A 130 17.11 16.65 2.14
N ILE A 131 15.99 16.06 1.75
CA ILE A 131 14.93 16.80 1.06
C ILE A 131 14.19 17.59 2.13
N ALA A 132 14.31 18.91 2.09
CA ALA A 132 13.70 19.84 3.03
C ALA A 132 12.19 20.01 2.78
N ALA A 133 11.42 18.95 2.83
CA ALA A 133 9.95 19.04 2.83
C ALA A 133 9.46 18.53 4.17
N GLY A 134 8.55 19.27 4.80
CA GLY A 134 8.01 18.92 6.10
C GLY A 134 7.36 17.54 6.11
N ASP A 135 7.62 16.78 7.14
CA ASP A 135 7.03 15.44 7.31
C ASP A 135 5.50 15.51 7.43
N ASP A 136 5.00 16.59 8.01
CA ASP A 136 3.56 16.79 8.23
C ASP A 136 2.83 17.08 6.92
N GLU A 137 3.42 17.88 6.02
CA GLU A 137 2.87 18.14 4.68
C GLU A 137 2.79 16.86 3.86
N LEU A 138 3.79 15.99 3.90
CA LEU A 138 3.77 14.72 3.17
C LEU A 138 2.70 13.78 3.72
N ALA A 139 2.52 13.72 5.02
CA ALA A 139 1.47 12.94 5.65
C ALA A 139 0.08 13.43 5.24
N LEU A 140 -0.12 14.76 5.22
CA LEU A 140 -1.35 15.42 4.78
C LEU A 140 -1.65 15.16 3.30
N ILE A 141 -0.66 15.29 2.42
CA ILE A 141 -0.77 14.98 0.99
C ILE A 141 -1.22 13.52 0.79
N ARG A 142 -0.57 12.56 1.46
CA ARG A 142 -0.93 11.14 1.37
C ARG A 142 -2.34 10.87 1.89
N GLN A 143 -2.77 11.57 2.94
CA GLN A 143 -4.13 11.49 3.44
C GLN A 143 -5.14 11.99 2.40
N ALA A 144 -4.88 13.14 1.80
CA ALA A 144 -5.73 13.73 0.76
C ALA A 144 -5.84 12.82 -0.47
N ILE A 145 -4.73 12.22 -0.92
CA ILE A 145 -4.71 11.24 -2.01
C ILE A 145 -5.60 10.03 -1.70
N ARG A 146 -5.48 9.45 -0.49
CA ARG A 146 -6.28 8.28 -0.09
C ARG A 146 -7.77 8.57 0.02
N LYS A 147 -8.12 9.76 0.53
CA LYS A 147 -9.52 10.18 0.73
C LYS A 147 -10.13 10.84 -0.51
N GLU A 148 -9.34 11.09 -1.55
CA GLU A 148 -9.73 11.84 -2.74
C GLU A 148 -10.23 13.25 -2.40
N HIS A 149 -9.59 13.89 -1.41
CA HIS A 149 -9.94 15.22 -0.93
C HIS A 149 -9.07 16.29 -1.59
N LYS A 150 -9.65 17.48 -1.75
CA LYS A 150 -8.95 18.65 -2.28
C LYS A 150 -7.89 19.16 -1.30
N LEU A 151 -6.86 19.80 -1.84
CA LEU A 151 -5.86 20.55 -1.07
C LEU A 151 -5.85 22.00 -1.52
N ASP A 152 -5.87 22.91 -0.56
CA ASP A 152 -5.57 24.32 -0.76
C ASP A 152 -4.12 24.57 -0.37
N MET A 153 -3.33 25.11 -1.28
CA MET A 153 -1.90 25.32 -1.05
C MET A 153 -1.42 26.67 -1.56
N THR A 154 -0.44 27.22 -0.89
CA THR A 154 0.38 28.32 -1.41
C THR A 154 1.65 27.72 -2.00
N TYR A 155 1.89 28.00 -3.28
CA TYR A 155 3.01 27.47 -4.04
C TYR A 155 3.88 28.58 -4.58
N THR A 156 5.20 28.46 -4.38
CA THR A 156 6.21 29.38 -4.90
C THR A 156 6.90 28.76 -6.12
N ASP A 157 6.83 29.43 -7.26
CA ASP A 157 7.42 28.98 -8.51
C ASP A 157 8.96 29.22 -8.58
N LEU A 158 9.57 28.88 -9.71
CA LEU A 158 11.02 29.10 -9.94
C LEU A 158 11.41 30.59 -9.95
N ASN A 159 10.47 31.46 -10.26
CA ASN A 159 10.68 32.91 -10.32
C ASN A 159 10.32 33.59 -9.00
N HIS A 160 10.18 32.81 -7.91
CA HIS A 160 9.78 33.27 -6.59
C HIS A 160 8.38 33.92 -6.51
N ASN A 161 7.53 33.69 -7.52
CA ASN A 161 6.14 34.14 -7.47
C ASN A 161 5.30 33.16 -6.63
N SER A 162 4.66 33.67 -5.59
CA SER A 162 3.73 32.90 -4.78
C SER A 162 2.32 32.95 -5.35
N SER A 163 1.62 31.83 -5.33
CA SER A 163 0.24 31.74 -5.80
C SER A 163 -0.53 30.69 -5.01
N ARG A 164 -1.77 31.01 -4.68
CA ARG A 164 -2.70 30.07 -4.04
C ARG A 164 -3.32 29.17 -5.08
N ARG A 165 -3.39 27.86 -4.77
CA ARG A 165 -3.88 26.83 -5.67
C ARG A 165 -4.83 25.90 -4.94
N LEU A 166 -5.99 25.66 -5.52
CA LEU A 166 -6.86 24.56 -5.16
C LEU A 166 -6.56 23.40 -6.11
N ILE A 167 -6.19 22.24 -5.55
CA ILE A 167 -5.74 21.09 -6.32
C ILE A 167 -6.41 19.79 -5.90
N TRP A 168 -6.46 18.83 -6.80
CA TRP A 168 -6.90 17.45 -6.57
C TRP A 168 -5.66 16.54 -6.61
N PRO A 169 -5.14 16.12 -5.48
CA PRO A 169 -3.91 15.34 -5.41
C PRO A 169 -4.14 13.94 -5.92
N LEU A 170 -3.30 13.47 -6.85
CA LEU A 170 -3.44 12.17 -7.51
C LEU A 170 -2.37 11.18 -7.08
N ALA A 171 -1.12 11.61 -7.06
CA ALA A 171 0.03 10.78 -6.70
C ALA A 171 1.17 11.64 -6.14
N LEU A 172 2.03 10.99 -5.37
CA LEU A 172 3.27 11.56 -4.84
C LEU A 172 4.44 10.74 -5.36
N GLY A 173 5.27 11.35 -6.20
CA GLY A 173 6.48 10.76 -6.75
C GLY A 173 7.70 11.08 -5.88
N PHE A 174 8.52 10.06 -5.63
CA PHE A 174 9.77 10.17 -4.88
C PHE A 174 10.94 10.02 -5.85
N PHE A 175 11.73 11.06 -5.99
CA PHE A 175 12.96 11.10 -6.78
C PHE A 175 14.16 11.28 -5.85
N ASP A 176 15.35 11.15 -6.36
CA ASP A 176 16.56 11.22 -5.52
C ASP A 176 16.70 12.52 -4.75
N GLN A 177 16.36 13.64 -5.37
CA GLN A 177 16.55 14.97 -4.80
C GLN A 177 15.27 15.77 -4.58
N VAL A 178 14.12 15.27 -5.08
CA VAL A 178 12.86 16.01 -5.00
C VAL A 178 11.69 15.04 -4.80
N ARG A 179 10.63 15.56 -4.21
CA ARG A 179 9.32 14.91 -4.18
C ARG A 179 8.36 15.74 -5.01
N ILE A 180 7.59 15.07 -5.85
CA ILE A 180 6.68 15.71 -6.79
C ILE A 180 5.25 15.28 -6.49
N LEU A 181 4.40 16.24 -6.19
CA LEU A 181 2.97 16.05 -6.10
C LEU A 181 2.35 16.21 -7.49
N ILE A 182 1.75 15.14 -7.99
CA ILE A 182 0.96 15.13 -9.23
C ILE A 182 -0.47 15.48 -8.85
N ALA A 183 -1.03 16.51 -9.45
CA ALA A 183 -2.39 16.94 -9.14
C ALA A 183 -3.06 17.61 -10.36
N TRP A 184 -4.41 17.56 -10.38
CA TRP A 184 -5.21 18.45 -11.19
C TRP A 184 -5.29 19.83 -10.53
N CYS A 185 -4.98 20.88 -11.25
CA CYS A 185 -5.02 22.26 -10.74
C CYS A 185 -6.28 22.98 -11.21
N GLU A 186 -7.16 23.35 -10.30
CA GLU A 186 -8.41 24.05 -10.66
C GLU A 186 -8.16 25.42 -11.32
N LEU A 187 -7.12 26.15 -10.89
CA LEU A 187 -6.79 27.44 -11.49
C LEU A 187 -6.32 27.32 -12.96
N ARG A 188 -5.62 26.24 -13.29
CA ARG A 188 -5.08 26.02 -14.63
C ARG A 188 -5.91 25.09 -15.49
N GLN A 189 -6.92 24.42 -14.89
CA GLN A 189 -7.76 23.41 -15.55
C GLN A 189 -6.90 22.36 -16.29
N ASP A 190 -5.82 21.91 -15.62
CA ASP A 190 -4.83 21.01 -16.21
C ASP A 190 -4.06 20.25 -15.13
N PHE A 191 -3.45 19.11 -15.51
CA PHE A 191 -2.52 18.39 -14.66
C PHE A 191 -1.24 19.19 -14.43
N ARG A 192 -0.78 19.24 -13.19
CA ARG A 192 0.44 19.95 -12.81
C ARG A 192 1.27 19.09 -11.86
N HIS A 193 2.58 19.37 -11.92
CA HIS A 193 3.59 18.75 -11.09
C HIS A 193 4.12 19.81 -10.13
N PHE A 194 3.93 19.58 -8.84
CA PHE A 194 4.36 20.51 -7.80
C PHE A 194 5.48 19.91 -6.98
N ARG A 195 6.60 20.58 -6.89
CA ARG A 195 7.67 20.20 -5.97
C ARG A 195 7.21 20.46 -4.54
N THR A 196 7.31 19.45 -3.65
CA THR A 196 6.81 19.60 -2.28
C THR A 196 7.61 20.61 -1.46
N ASP A 197 8.91 20.76 -1.74
CA ASP A 197 9.79 21.75 -1.09
C ASP A 197 9.47 23.22 -1.44
N ARG A 198 8.54 23.46 -2.35
CA ARG A 198 8.04 24.80 -2.74
C ARG A 198 6.64 25.09 -2.27
N ILE A 199 6.05 24.18 -1.53
CA ILE A 199 4.76 24.38 -0.85
C ILE A 199 5.06 25.09 0.45
N THR A 200 4.53 26.29 0.63
CA THR A 200 4.75 27.11 1.83
C THR A 200 3.60 27.02 2.82
N GLN A 201 2.41 26.71 2.33
CA GLN A 201 1.22 26.46 3.15
C GLN A 201 0.41 25.33 2.50
N LEU A 202 -0.17 24.47 3.33
CA LEU A 202 -0.99 23.35 2.86
C LEU A 202 -2.14 23.11 3.83
N THR A 203 -3.35 23.05 3.30
CA THR A 203 -4.57 22.79 4.07
C THR A 203 -5.42 21.73 3.38
N LEU A 204 -5.84 20.73 4.14
CA LEU A 204 -6.79 19.73 3.68
C LEU A 204 -8.20 20.33 3.64
N ILE A 205 -8.85 20.25 2.48
CA ILE A 205 -10.25 20.58 2.34
C ILE A 205 -11.05 19.27 2.38
N GLU A 206 -11.95 19.12 3.34
CA GLU A 206 -12.74 17.91 3.53
C GLU A 206 -13.86 17.74 2.48
N THR A 207 -13.54 18.09 1.25
CA THR A 207 -14.43 17.95 0.09
C THR A 207 -13.74 17.06 -0.94
N ARG A 208 -14.42 16.01 -1.36
CA ARG A 208 -13.94 15.17 -2.46
C ARG A 208 -13.99 15.93 -3.77
N TYR A 209 -13.01 15.68 -4.63
CA TYR A 209 -13.08 16.16 -6.00
C TYR A 209 -14.02 15.30 -6.85
N PRO A 210 -14.59 15.84 -7.97
CA PRO A 210 -15.76 15.26 -8.66
C PRO A 210 -15.45 13.99 -9.47
N HIS A 211 -14.20 13.66 -9.70
CA HIS A 211 -13.79 12.52 -10.52
C HIS A 211 -13.01 11.50 -9.67
N HIS A 212 -13.13 10.23 -9.99
CA HIS A 212 -12.33 9.20 -9.31
C HIS A 212 -10.83 9.36 -9.61
N ARG A 213 -10.02 9.28 -8.57
CA ARG A 213 -8.56 9.42 -8.66
C ARG A 213 -7.94 8.52 -9.72
N GLN A 214 -8.39 7.28 -9.81
CA GLN A 214 -7.84 6.32 -10.77
C GLN A 214 -8.09 6.72 -12.23
N GLU A 215 -9.24 7.29 -12.55
CA GLU A 215 -9.56 7.80 -13.89
C GLU A 215 -8.67 8.98 -14.26
N LEU A 216 -8.50 9.93 -13.33
CA LEU A 216 -7.62 11.07 -13.51
C LEU A 216 -6.16 10.61 -13.68
N LEU A 217 -5.72 9.63 -12.89
CA LEU A 217 -4.37 9.09 -12.97
C LEU A 217 -4.13 8.38 -14.31
N LYS A 218 -5.12 7.63 -14.82
CA LYS A 218 -5.07 7.00 -16.15
C LYS A 218 -4.96 8.06 -17.26
N LYS A 219 -5.74 9.14 -17.20
CA LYS A 219 -5.65 10.26 -18.15
C LYS A 219 -4.28 10.93 -18.09
N TRP A 220 -3.79 11.23 -16.88
CA TRP A 220 -2.47 11.83 -16.70
C TRP A 220 -1.35 10.96 -17.27
N ARG A 221 -1.36 9.64 -17.01
CA ARG A 221 -0.37 8.71 -17.57
C ARG A 221 -0.40 8.68 -19.09
N ALA A 222 -1.59 8.65 -19.70
CA ALA A 222 -1.74 8.66 -21.15
C ALA A 222 -1.15 9.92 -21.77
N ILE A 223 -1.38 11.11 -21.17
CA ILE A 223 -0.85 12.39 -21.66
C ILE A 223 0.69 12.44 -21.56
N HIS A 224 1.27 11.86 -20.51
CA HIS A 224 2.71 11.95 -20.25
C HIS A 224 3.48 10.70 -20.67
N SER A 225 2.84 9.71 -21.31
CA SER A 225 3.45 8.44 -21.73
C SER A 225 4.16 7.69 -20.60
N ILE A 226 3.56 7.70 -19.39
CA ILE A 226 4.15 7.06 -18.22
C ILE A 226 3.55 5.65 -18.07
N PRO A 227 4.40 4.61 -18.03
CA PRO A 227 3.94 3.24 -17.87
C PRO A 227 3.28 3.03 -16.49
N GLU A 228 2.46 2.00 -16.41
CA GLU A 228 1.88 1.58 -15.14
C GLU A 228 3.00 1.03 -14.24
N GLN A 229 3.05 1.48 -13.01
CA GLN A 229 3.95 0.93 -11.99
C GLN A 229 3.25 -0.23 -11.29
N LEU A 230 4.03 -1.22 -10.86
CA LEU A 230 3.58 -2.39 -10.11
C LEU A 230 2.65 -2.04 -8.94
#